data_0fedc58855462c98e1f0a1a6352dd977
#
_entry.id   0fedc58855462c98e1f0a1a6352dd977
#
_cell.length_a   1.000
_cell.length_b   1.000
_cell.length_c   1.000
_cell.angle_alpha   90.00
_cell.angle_beta   90.00
_cell.angle_gamma   90.00
#
_symmetry.space_group_name_H-M   'P 1'
#
loop_
_entity.id
_entity.type
_entity.pdbx_description
1 polymer ?
#
loop_
_entity_poly.entity_id
_entity_poly.type
_entity_poly.pdbx_seq_one_letter_code
_entity_poly.pdbx_strand_id
1 'polypeptide(L)'
;MDDKRFGLLVRCDPNQWDWRSEVPQDGSEASVMWTCRLKPGSVPEQTPVWVLGTGGSGFFCTGYTLGDVRETDGGRDNHWKEGHKHRGGTAMRIELMLRMTLVPENILRQTPFEHLIKRQSTFTWLTEEEAFFLEDNVG
;
A
#
# COMPACT_ATOMS: atom_id res chain seq x y z
N MET A 1 11.59 20.71 -3.73
CA MET A 1 10.49 19.77 -3.51
C MET A 1 10.62 18.59 -4.46
N ASP A 2 10.39 17.42 -3.96
CA ASP A 2 10.53 16.21 -4.75
C ASP A 2 9.23 15.91 -5.49
N ASP A 3 9.21 16.07 -6.80
CA ASP A 3 8.03 15.86 -7.62
C ASP A 3 7.59 14.40 -7.69
N LYS A 4 8.31 13.50 -7.03
CA LYS A 4 8.02 12.08 -7.09
C LYS A 4 7.49 11.50 -5.77
N ARG A 5 6.99 12.36 -4.90
CA ARG A 5 6.56 11.92 -3.57
C ARG A 5 5.16 12.42 -3.23
N PHE A 6 4.22 12.17 -4.11
CA PHE A 6 2.83 12.61 -3.93
C PHE A 6 1.92 11.50 -3.43
N GLY A 7 2.43 10.32 -3.27
CA GLY A 7 1.68 9.19 -2.75
C GLY A 7 2.49 7.92 -2.84
N LEU A 8 1.99 6.86 -2.23
CA LEU A 8 2.64 5.56 -2.23
C LEU A 8 1.75 4.53 -2.92
N LEU A 9 2.33 3.79 -3.83
CA LEU A 9 1.72 2.59 -4.37
C LEU A 9 2.31 1.41 -3.62
N VAL A 10 1.47 0.66 -2.92
CA VAL A 10 1.88 -0.51 -2.18
C VAL A 10 1.44 -1.73 -2.97
N ARG A 11 2.39 -2.57 -3.32
CA ARG A 11 2.11 -3.78 -4.06
C ARG A 11 2.13 -4.97 -3.11
N CYS A 12 1.11 -5.79 -3.17
CA CYS A 12 1.09 -6.97 -2.32
C CYS A 12 0.47 -8.15 -3.05
N ASP A 13 0.77 -9.34 -2.56
CA ASP A 13 0.21 -10.57 -3.09
C ASP A 13 -0.97 -10.98 -2.20
N PRO A 14 -2.20 -10.94 -2.71
CA PRO A 14 -3.36 -11.32 -1.88
C PRO A 14 -3.35 -12.79 -1.47
N ASN A 15 -2.52 -13.61 -2.10
CA ASN A 15 -2.34 -14.99 -1.66
C ASN A 15 -1.45 -15.11 -0.43
N GLN A 16 -0.72 -14.05 -0.09
CA GLN A 16 0.16 -14.03 1.07
C GLN A 16 -0.41 -13.20 2.22
N TRP A 17 -1.14 -12.15 1.91
CA TRP A 17 -1.72 -11.27 2.91
C TRP A 17 -3.22 -11.39 2.91
N ASP A 18 -3.77 -11.74 4.06
CA ASP A 18 -5.21 -11.89 4.20
C ASP A 18 -5.84 -10.52 4.52
N TRP A 19 -5.93 -9.68 3.51
CA TRP A 19 -6.39 -8.30 3.68
C TRP A 19 -7.85 -8.23 4.12
N ARG A 20 -8.63 -9.23 3.75
CA ARG A 20 -10.05 -9.23 4.12
C ARG A 20 -10.26 -9.42 5.61
N SER A 21 -9.29 -10.00 6.29
CA SER A 21 -9.36 -10.13 7.75
C SER A 21 -8.94 -8.85 8.45
N GLU A 22 -8.20 -7.97 7.77
CA GLU A 22 -7.68 -6.76 8.38
C GLU A 22 -8.45 -5.50 7.98
N VAL A 23 -9.06 -5.49 6.80
CA VAL A 23 -9.77 -4.32 6.28
C VAL A 23 -11.24 -4.66 6.16
N PRO A 24 -12.12 -3.91 6.83
CA PRO A 24 -13.56 -4.20 6.79
C PRO A 24 -14.12 -4.13 5.37
N GLN A 25 -15.07 -5.01 5.09
CA GLN A 25 -15.67 -5.11 3.77
C GLN A 25 -16.79 -4.09 3.55
N ASP A 26 -17.16 -3.36 4.59
CA ASP A 26 -18.23 -2.36 4.51
C ASP A 26 -17.74 -0.96 4.11
N GLY A 27 -16.47 -0.82 3.83
CA GLY A 27 -15.90 0.46 3.44
C GLY A 27 -15.37 1.30 4.58
N SER A 28 -15.47 0.82 5.82
CA SER A 28 -14.88 1.55 6.93
C SER A 28 -13.37 1.35 6.97
N GLU A 29 -12.70 2.24 7.69
CA GLU A 29 -11.25 2.23 7.76
C GLU A 29 -10.73 1.34 8.86
N ALA A 30 -9.53 0.79 8.65
CA ALA A 30 -8.81 0.05 9.67
C ALA A 30 -7.32 0.33 9.51
N SER A 31 -6.61 0.34 10.62
CA SER A 31 -5.16 0.54 10.56
C SER A 31 -4.46 -0.79 10.39
N VAL A 32 -3.40 -0.76 9.61
CA VAL A 32 -2.59 -1.93 9.28
C VAL A 32 -1.12 -1.55 9.43
N MET A 33 -0.36 -2.39 10.09
CA MET A 33 1.08 -2.19 10.24
C MET A 33 1.80 -2.98 9.15
N TRP A 34 2.72 -2.33 8.46
CA TRP A 34 3.38 -2.92 7.31
C TRP A 34 4.89 -2.81 7.43
N THR A 35 5.58 -3.93 7.30
CA THR A 35 7.05 -3.95 7.25
C THR A 35 7.50 -3.32 5.94
N CYS A 36 8.48 -2.44 5.99
CA CYS A 36 8.93 -1.74 4.80
C CYS A 36 10.44 -1.50 4.84
N ARG A 37 10.96 -1.04 3.70
CA ARG A 37 12.37 -0.66 3.57
C ARG A 37 12.53 0.85 3.37
N LEU A 38 11.47 1.60 3.60
CA LEU A 38 11.53 3.05 3.53
C LEU A 38 12.33 3.58 4.69
N LYS A 39 12.92 4.75 4.51
CA LYS A 39 13.77 5.35 5.55
C LYS A 39 12.95 6.21 6.49
N PRO A 40 13.26 6.21 7.78
CA PRO A 40 12.65 7.16 8.70
C PRO A 40 12.88 8.59 8.22
N GLY A 41 11.89 9.44 8.40
CA GLY A 41 11.94 10.81 7.94
C GLY A 41 11.55 11.00 6.50
N SER A 42 11.21 9.92 5.78
CA SER A 42 10.92 10.01 4.36
C SER A 42 9.44 10.04 4.03
N VAL A 43 8.56 9.71 4.98
CA VAL A 43 7.13 9.58 4.71
C VAL A 43 6.33 10.49 5.63
N PRO A 44 5.80 11.59 5.09
CA PRO A 44 4.93 12.46 5.89
C PRO A 44 3.63 11.76 6.25
N GLU A 45 3.08 12.15 7.38
CA GLU A 45 1.75 11.76 7.79
C GLU A 45 0.73 12.19 6.73
N GLN A 46 -0.34 11.43 6.55
CA GLN A 46 -1.40 11.72 5.59
C GLN A 46 -0.96 11.61 4.13
N THR A 47 0.09 10.87 3.86
CA THR A 47 0.49 10.56 2.49
C THR A 47 -0.52 9.59 1.88
N PRO A 48 -1.11 9.88 0.73
CA PRO A 48 -2.08 8.96 0.11
C PRO A 48 -1.44 7.62 -0.25
N VAL A 49 -2.22 6.55 -0.09
CA VAL A 49 -1.76 5.18 -0.35
C VAL A 49 -2.79 4.44 -1.18
N TRP A 50 -2.31 3.70 -2.16
CA TRP A 50 -3.11 2.78 -2.96
C TRP A 50 -2.47 1.40 -2.89
N VAL A 51 -3.27 0.36 -2.63
CA VAL A 51 -2.76 -1.00 -2.53
C VAL A 51 -3.19 -1.78 -3.76
N LEU A 52 -2.22 -2.19 -4.55
CA LEU A 52 -2.41 -2.93 -5.79
C LEU A 52 -2.03 -4.38 -5.58
N GLY A 53 -2.97 -5.29 -5.84
CA GLY A 53 -2.69 -6.71 -5.78
C GLY A 53 -1.92 -7.18 -6.99
N THR A 54 -0.98 -8.07 -6.77
CA THR A 54 -0.22 -8.67 -7.86
C THR A 54 -1.05 -9.72 -8.58
N GLY A 55 -0.60 -10.11 -9.76
CA GLY A 55 -1.27 -11.17 -10.53
C GLY A 55 -2.61 -10.79 -11.11
N GLY A 56 -2.84 -9.50 -11.34
CA GLY A 56 -4.09 -9.06 -11.96
C GLY A 56 -5.23 -8.85 -11.00
N SER A 57 -4.95 -8.85 -9.70
CA SER A 57 -5.98 -8.72 -8.67
C SER A 57 -6.64 -7.34 -8.62
N GLY A 58 -5.96 -6.32 -9.13
CA GLY A 58 -6.47 -4.95 -9.12
C GLY A 58 -6.19 -4.22 -7.81
N PHE A 59 -6.74 -3.01 -7.70
CA PHE A 59 -6.64 -2.24 -6.46
C PHE A 59 -7.71 -2.72 -5.51
N PHE A 60 -7.34 -3.01 -4.26
CA PHE A 60 -8.32 -3.46 -3.29
C PHE A 60 -8.39 -2.62 -2.03
N CYS A 61 -7.43 -1.73 -1.79
CA CYS A 61 -7.49 -0.78 -0.69
C CYS A 61 -6.94 0.57 -1.09
N THR A 62 -7.45 1.60 -0.45
CA THR A 62 -6.88 2.95 -0.52
C THR A 62 -6.85 3.51 0.88
N GLY A 63 -6.03 4.53 1.08
CA GLY A 63 -5.96 5.17 2.37
C GLY A 63 -4.83 6.17 2.47
N TYR A 64 -4.22 6.22 3.64
CA TYR A 64 -3.17 7.20 3.90
C TYR A 64 -2.28 6.71 5.04
N THR A 65 -1.11 7.32 5.15
CA THR A 65 -0.17 6.98 6.23
C THR A 65 -0.60 7.68 7.52
N LEU A 66 -0.46 6.96 8.63
CA LEU A 66 -0.76 7.51 9.96
C LEU A 66 0.45 8.15 10.61
N GLY A 67 1.62 7.95 10.03
CA GLY A 67 2.84 8.54 10.53
C GLY A 67 4.01 8.09 9.69
N ASP A 68 5.18 8.50 10.09
CA ASP A 68 6.40 8.13 9.39
C ASP A 68 6.82 6.69 9.70
N VAL A 69 7.75 6.21 8.91
CA VAL A 69 8.41 4.91 9.13
C VAL A 69 9.13 4.96 10.47
N ARG A 70 8.99 3.90 11.24
CA ARG A 70 9.68 3.79 12.53
C ARG A 70 10.06 2.37 12.80
N GLU A 71 11.08 2.19 13.61
CA GLU A 71 11.47 0.88 14.07
C GLU A 71 10.53 0.47 15.19
N THR A 72 9.90 -0.69 15.04
CA THR A 72 8.98 -1.20 16.05
C THR A 72 9.34 -2.61 16.41
N ASP A 73 9.04 -2.95 17.64
CA ASP A 73 9.25 -4.30 18.13
C ASP A 73 8.05 -5.18 17.82
N GLY A 74 8.32 -6.41 17.75
CA GLY A 74 7.34 -7.41 17.93
C GLY A 74 6.51 -7.79 16.81
N GLY A 75 6.62 -7.30 15.97
CA GLY A 75 6.09 -7.94 15.00
C GLY A 75 4.81 -8.58 15.00
N ARG A 76 3.89 -7.83 14.70
CA ARG A 76 2.64 -8.39 14.33
C ARG A 76 2.31 -7.88 12.96
N ASP A 77 3.01 -8.42 11.99
CA ASP A 77 2.49 -8.33 10.66
C ASP A 77 1.44 -9.41 10.58
N ASN A 78 0.29 -9.11 11.15
CA ASN A 78 -0.79 -10.06 11.29
C ASN A 78 -1.37 -10.44 9.95
N HIS A 79 -2.05 -11.57 9.92
CA HIS A 79 -2.83 -12.02 8.77
C HIS A 79 -2.02 -12.28 7.50
N TRP A 80 -0.71 -12.44 7.67
CA TRP A 80 0.08 -13.05 6.61
C TRP A 80 -0.21 -14.54 6.63
N LYS A 81 -0.45 -15.11 5.48
CA LYS A 81 -0.80 -16.52 5.39
C LYS A 81 0.38 -17.38 5.77
N GLU A 82 0.09 -18.56 6.29
CA GLU A 82 1.11 -19.47 6.74
C GLU A 82 2.13 -19.72 5.65
N GLY A 83 3.39 -19.73 6.03
CA GLY A 83 4.50 -19.86 5.08
C GLY A 83 4.98 -18.57 4.46
N HIS A 84 4.24 -17.48 4.64
CA HIS A 84 4.56 -16.18 4.06
C HIS A 84 4.57 -15.08 5.11
N LYS A 85 4.86 -15.41 6.32
CA LYS A 85 4.82 -14.46 7.43
C LYS A 85 6.15 -13.76 7.59
N HIS A 86 6.05 -12.56 8.13
CA HIS A 86 7.25 -11.84 8.55
C HIS A 86 7.74 -12.37 9.86
N ARG A 87 9.04 -12.20 10.06
CA ARG A 87 9.65 -12.57 11.31
C ARG A 87 9.26 -11.56 12.37
N GLY A 88 9.11 -12.04 13.59
CA GLY A 88 8.96 -11.14 14.72
C GLY A 88 10.23 -10.35 14.95
N GLY A 89 10.27 -9.60 16.04
CA GLY A 89 11.42 -8.81 16.40
C GLY A 89 11.35 -7.39 15.87
N THR A 90 12.45 -6.70 15.94
CA THR A 90 12.51 -5.29 15.56
C THR A 90 12.68 -5.13 14.06
N ALA A 91 11.84 -4.32 13.46
CA ALA A 91 11.92 -4.04 12.03
C ALA A 91 11.35 -2.66 11.75
N MET A 92 11.68 -2.13 10.58
CA MET A 92 11.10 -0.88 10.13
C MET A 92 9.69 -1.14 9.63
N ARG A 93 8.74 -0.38 10.15
CA ARG A 93 7.32 -0.52 9.79
C ARG A 93 6.68 0.83 9.61
N ILE A 94 5.60 0.82 8.84
CA ILE A 94 4.78 2.01 8.63
C ILE A 94 3.33 1.63 8.90
N GLU A 95 2.60 2.53 9.53
CA GLU A 95 1.18 2.30 9.81
C GLU A 95 0.33 2.98 8.76
N LEU A 96 -0.59 2.24 8.19
CA LEU A 96 -1.46 2.71 7.12
C LEU A 96 -2.91 2.63 7.58
N MET A 97 -3.68 3.67 7.30
CA MET A 97 -5.13 3.59 7.47
C MET A 97 -5.71 3.25 6.12
N LEU A 98 -6.36 2.11 6.01
CA LEU A 98 -6.86 1.58 4.75
C LEU A 98 -8.35 1.33 4.79
N ARG A 99 -8.97 1.49 3.63
CA ARG A 99 -10.37 1.09 3.43
C ARG A 99 -10.47 0.31 2.12
N MET A 100 -11.49 -0.52 2.04
CA MET A 100 -11.70 -1.34 0.86
C MET A 100 -12.06 -0.49 -0.35
N THR A 101 -11.42 -0.80 -1.48
CA THR A 101 -11.71 -0.21 -2.77
C THR A 101 -11.46 -1.30 -3.81
N LEU A 102 -12.48 -1.72 -4.52
CA LEU A 102 -12.31 -2.79 -5.50
C LEU A 102 -12.36 -2.22 -6.90
N VAL A 103 -11.21 -1.94 -7.46
CA VAL A 103 -11.09 -1.36 -8.80
C VAL A 103 -10.13 -2.22 -9.63
N PRO A 104 -10.57 -2.71 -10.79
CA PRO A 104 -9.72 -3.54 -11.64
C PRO A 104 -8.49 -2.77 -12.10
N GLU A 105 -7.37 -3.48 -12.23
CA GLU A 105 -6.15 -2.83 -12.68
C GLU A 105 -6.22 -2.40 -14.15
N ASN A 106 -7.21 -2.89 -14.89
CA ASN A 106 -7.33 -2.54 -16.30
C ASN A 106 -7.58 -1.04 -16.52
N ILE A 107 -7.93 -0.29 -15.48
CA ILE A 107 -8.02 1.17 -15.60
C ILE A 107 -6.67 1.79 -15.94
N LEU A 108 -5.58 1.10 -15.66
CA LEU A 108 -4.24 1.58 -16.00
C LEU A 108 -3.82 1.20 -17.41
N ARG A 109 -4.48 0.21 -18.01
CA ARG A 109 -4.10 -0.26 -19.34
C ARG A 109 -4.45 0.77 -20.39
N GLN A 110 -3.58 0.91 -21.38
CA GLN A 110 -3.72 1.88 -22.45
C GLN A 110 -3.68 3.33 -21.96
N THR A 111 -3.06 3.54 -20.79
CA THR A 111 -2.81 4.89 -20.27
C THR A 111 -1.32 5.07 -20.08
N PRO A 112 -0.85 6.32 -19.90
CA PRO A 112 0.56 6.55 -19.57
C PRO A 112 0.99 5.95 -18.24
N PHE A 113 0.04 5.45 -17.44
CA PHE A 113 0.33 4.91 -16.10
C PHE A 113 0.35 3.40 -16.05
N GLU A 114 0.30 2.74 -17.20
CA GLU A 114 0.31 1.28 -17.26
C GLU A 114 1.59 0.70 -16.64
N HIS A 115 2.67 1.45 -16.67
CA HIS A 115 3.93 1.00 -16.09
C HIS A 115 3.84 0.71 -14.60
N LEU A 116 2.84 1.27 -13.91
CA LEU A 116 2.68 1.02 -12.47
C LEU A 116 2.36 -0.44 -12.19
N ILE A 117 1.71 -1.13 -13.11
CA ILE A 117 1.38 -2.54 -12.96
C ILE A 117 2.65 -3.40 -12.96
N LYS A 118 3.66 -2.96 -13.69
CA LYS A 118 4.87 -3.75 -13.93
C LYS A 118 5.98 -3.51 -12.92
N ARG A 119 5.80 -2.59 -12.00
CA ARG A 119 6.82 -2.31 -11.00
C ARG A 119 6.93 -3.49 -10.03
N GLN A 120 8.18 -3.76 -9.61
CA GLN A 120 8.46 -4.91 -8.74
C GLN A 120 8.56 -4.54 -7.26
N SER A 121 8.76 -3.27 -6.96
CA SER A 121 8.96 -2.83 -5.58
C SER A 121 7.67 -2.88 -4.79
N THR A 122 7.75 -3.28 -3.52
CA THR A 122 6.57 -3.29 -2.64
C THR A 122 6.03 -1.88 -2.44
N PHE A 123 6.93 -0.91 -2.26
CA PHE A 123 6.56 0.50 -2.11
C PHE A 123 7.13 1.30 -3.26
N THR A 124 6.29 2.05 -3.94
CA THR A 124 6.70 2.92 -5.04
C THR A 124 6.17 4.32 -4.78
N TRP A 125 7.06 5.30 -4.78
CA TRP A 125 6.65 6.70 -4.73
C TRP A 125 6.01 7.09 -6.05
N LEU A 126 4.92 7.83 -5.97
CA LEU A 126 4.16 8.27 -7.14
C LEU A 126 4.48 9.73 -7.45
N THR A 127 4.48 10.07 -8.73
CA THR A 127 4.53 11.45 -9.18
C THR A 127 3.17 12.10 -8.95
N GLU A 128 3.12 13.42 -9.07
CA GLU A 128 1.87 14.15 -8.94
C GLU A 128 0.82 13.67 -9.93
N GLU A 129 1.22 13.48 -11.18
CA GLU A 129 0.30 13.01 -12.21
C GLU A 129 -0.25 11.63 -11.92
N GLU A 130 0.65 10.73 -11.47
CA GLU A 130 0.24 9.37 -11.11
C GLU A 130 -0.74 9.38 -9.94
N ALA A 131 -0.44 10.17 -8.92
CA ALA A 131 -1.30 10.27 -7.75
C ALA A 131 -2.67 10.87 -8.10
N PHE A 132 -2.70 11.90 -8.92
CA PHE A 132 -3.96 12.49 -9.36
C PHE A 132 -4.80 11.50 -10.15
N PHE A 133 -4.18 10.75 -11.05
CA PHE A 133 -4.91 9.76 -11.82
C PHE A 133 -5.55 8.71 -10.92
N LEU A 134 -4.78 8.21 -9.94
CA LEU A 134 -5.29 7.19 -9.03
C LEU A 134 -6.37 7.75 -8.12
N GLU A 135 -6.24 8.99 -7.68
CA GLU A 135 -7.24 9.62 -6.84
C GLU A 135 -8.57 9.77 -7.60
N ASP A 136 -8.52 10.11 -8.88
CA ASP A 136 -9.72 10.28 -9.69
C ASP A 136 -10.39 8.96 -10.05
N ASN A 137 -9.62 7.87 -10.12
CA ASN A 137 -10.12 6.61 -10.66
C ASN A 137 -10.20 5.48 -9.64
N VAL A 138 -9.46 5.57 -8.57
CA VAL A 138 -9.40 4.51 -7.55
C VAL A 138 -9.79 5.02 -6.18
N GLY A 139 -9.55 6.27 -5.94
CA GLY A 139 -9.82 6.88 -4.66
C GLY A 139 -11.25 7.07 -4.35
#